data_2a7d98d5ae61577020fe5d541ffc6aa9
#
_entry.id   2a7d98d5ae61577020fe5d541ffc6aa9
#
_cell.length_a   1.000
_cell.length_b   1.000
_cell.length_c   1.000
_cell.angle_alpha   90.00
_cell.angle_beta   90.00
_cell.angle_gamma   90.00
#
_symmetry.space_group_name_H-M   'P 1'
#
loop_
_entity.id
_entity.type
_entity.pdbx_description
1 polymer ?
#
loop_
_entity_poly.entity_id
_entity_poly.type
_entity_poly.pdbx_seq_one_letter_code
_entity_poly.pdbx_strand_id
1 'polypeptide(L)'
;MDLEIINLENKNVGKHSVDIDSNKEINKFAISQVVKWQLAKKRSGTASTKNRAMVKASGKKPFKQKGTGNARAGTRTSPIWRGGGVIFGPSPKDWSFSVPKKIKKLALNLSLIHI
;
A
#
# COMPACT_ATOMS: atom_id res chain seq x y z
N MET A 1 11.18 -6.85 33.61
CA MET A 1 10.22 -7.93 33.24
C MET A 1 10.97 -9.24 33.27
N ASP A 2 10.54 -10.20 34.08
CA ASP A 2 11.21 -11.50 34.19
C ASP A 2 10.54 -12.50 33.29
N LEU A 3 11.31 -13.10 32.40
CA LEU A 3 10.85 -14.15 31.49
C LEU A 3 11.39 -15.50 31.97
N GLU A 4 10.56 -16.53 31.91
CA GLU A 4 10.97 -17.90 32.22
C GLU A 4 11.73 -18.51 31.05
N ILE A 5 12.87 -19.15 31.33
CA ILE A 5 13.66 -19.87 30.34
C ILE A 5 13.21 -21.33 30.39
N ILE A 6 12.72 -21.82 29.25
CA ILE A 6 12.23 -23.18 29.09
C ILE A 6 13.19 -23.95 28.16
N ASN A 7 13.52 -25.19 28.50
CA ASN A 7 14.31 -26.06 27.64
C ASN A 7 13.42 -26.75 26.57
N LEU A 8 14.02 -27.51 25.67
CA LEU A 8 13.30 -28.24 24.62
C LEU A 8 12.34 -29.30 25.17
N GLU A 9 12.50 -29.74 26.45
CA GLU A 9 11.60 -30.64 27.15
C GLU A 9 10.47 -29.92 27.89
N ASN A 10 10.29 -28.60 27.65
CA ASN A 10 9.30 -27.76 28.32
C ASN A 10 9.44 -27.67 29.84
N LYS A 11 10.67 -27.85 30.37
CA LYS A 11 11.00 -27.69 31.80
C LYS A 11 11.59 -26.29 32.02
N ASN A 12 11.16 -25.64 33.11
CA ASN A 12 11.70 -24.32 33.48
C ASN A 12 13.15 -24.50 33.99
N VAL A 13 14.11 -23.81 33.33
CA VAL A 13 15.54 -23.91 33.65
C VAL A 13 16.02 -22.68 34.43
N GLY A 14 15.28 -21.56 34.37
CA GLY A 14 15.68 -20.33 35.06
C GLY A 14 14.82 -19.14 34.69
N LYS A 15 15.22 -17.97 35.16
CA LYS A 15 14.57 -16.70 34.82
C LYS A 15 15.59 -15.74 34.20
N HIS A 16 15.19 -15.02 33.17
CA HIS A 16 15.96 -13.95 32.57
C HIS A 16 15.25 -12.63 32.71
N SER A 17 15.92 -11.66 33.32
CA SER A 17 15.39 -10.29 33.45
C SER A 17 15.68 -9.50 32.20
N VAL A 18 14.64 -8.96 31.57
CA VAL A 18 14.75 -8.06 30.43
C VAL A 18 14.40 -6.66 30.89
N ASP A 19 15.36 -5.74 30.76
CA ASP A 19 15.14 -4.31 31.06
C ASP A 19 14.31 -3.69 29.93
N ILE A 20 12.99 -3.63 30.15
CA ILE A 20 12.08 -2.86 29.33
C ILE A 20 11.66 -1.63 30.13
N ASP A 21 12.06 -0.45 29.69
CA ASP A 21 11.65 0.82 30.28
C ASP A 21 10.12 0.98 30.20
N SER A 22 9.41 0.48 31.18
CA SER A 22 7.94 0.55 31.26
C SER A 22 7.41 1.98 31.38
N ASN A 23 8.24 2.93 31.78
CA ASN A 23 7.88 4.34 32.01
C ASN A 23 7.96 5.22 30.76
N LYS A 24 8.28 4.68 29.60
CA LYS A 24 8.29 5.49 28.35
C LYS A 24 6.87 5.80 27.90
N GLU A 25 6.61 7.07 27.67
CA GLU A 25 5.36 7.52 27.05
C GLU A 25 5.08 6.76 25.77
N ILE A 26 3.87 6.23 25.65
CA ILE A 26 3.46 5.43 24.48
C ILE A 26 3.31 6.34 23.26
N ASN A 27 4.27 6.31 22.37
CA ASN A 27 4.20 7.02 21.09
C ASN A 27 3.31 6.25 20.08
N LYS A 28 2.00 6.52 20.14
CA LYS A 28 1.00 5.89 19.23
C LYS A 28 1.31 6.15 17.75
N PHE A 29 1.96 7.28 17.43
CA PHE A 29 2.33 7.62 16.06
C PHE A 29 3.37 6.63 15.49
N ALA A 30 4.39 6.27 16.25
CA ALA A 30 5.42 5.32 15.82
C ALA A 30 4.82 3.94 15.53
N ILE A 31 3.92 3.44 16.39
CA ILE A 31 3.22 2.17 16.19
C ILE A 31 2.35 2.24 14.92
N SER A 32 1.53 3.28 14.79
CA SER A 32 0.66 3.49 13.63
C SER A 32 1.45 3.54 12.32
N GLN A 33 2.60 4.20 12.30
CA GLN A 33 3.46 4.30 11.12
C GLN A 33 4.03 2.93 10.72
N VAL A 34 4.46 2.11 11.68
CA VAL A 34 4.98 0.77 11.39
C VAL A 34 3.87 -0.17 10.91
N VAL A 35 2.67 -0.10 11.49
CA VAL A 35 1.52 -0.89 11.03
C VAL A 35 1.14 -0.50 9.59
N LYS A 36 1.05 0.80 9.28
CA LYS A 36 0.82 1.29 7.91
C LYS A 36 1.88 0.78 6.93
N TRP A 37 3.15 0.79 7.34
CA TRP A 37 4.24 0.26 6.53
C TRP A 37 4.08 -1.23 6.25
N GLN A 38 3.74 -2.04 7.24
CA GLN A 38 3.51 -3.48 7.07
C GLN A 38 2.33 -3.76 6.13
N LEU A 39 1.21 -3.04 6.29
CA LEU A 39 0.04 -3.16 5.43
C LEU A 39 0.34 -2.75 3.99
N ALA A 40 1.06 -1.65 3.80
CA ALA A 40 1.47 -1.18 2.48
C ALA A 40 2.39 -2.20 1.77
N LYS A 41 3.33 -2.82 2.51
CA LYS A 41 4.21 -3.86 1.97
C LYS A 41 3.48 -5.14 1.57
N LYS A 42 2.38 -5.48 2.23
CA LYS A 42 1.54 -6.64 1.87
C LYS A 42 0.68 -6.40 0.61
N ARG A 43 0.49 -5.14 0.21
CA ARG A 43 -0.37 -4.78 -0.90
C ARG A 43 0.28 -5.13 -2.23
N SER A 44 -0.37 -5.97 -3.05
CA SER A 44 0.16 -6.40 -4.36
C SER A 44 0.19 -5.32 -5.44
N GLY A 45 -0.68 -4.31 -5.35
CA GLY A 45 -0.70 -3.15 -6.24
C GLY A 45 -0.95 -3.45 -7.71
N THR A 46 -1.66 -4.52 -8.04
CA THR A 46 -1.88 -5.00 -9.42
C THR A 46 -3.06 -4.36 -10.14
N ALA A 47 -3.82 -3.48 -9.48
CA ALA A 47 -4.96 -2.79 -10.09
C ALA A 47 -4.52 -1.99 -11.33
N SER A 48 -5.18 -2.22 -12.47
CA SER A 48 -4.84 -1.59 -13.74
C SER A 48 -6.08 -1.24 -14.53
N THR A 49 -6.06 -0.09 -15.17
CA THR A 49 -7.08 0.34 -16.13
C THR A 49 -6.43 0.67 -17.46
N LYS A 50 -7.18 0.52 -18.55
CA LYS A 50 -6.69 0.86 -19.88
C LYS A 50 -6.90 2.35 -20.16
N ASN A 51 -5.83 3.07 -20.42
CA ASN A 51 -5.89 4.44 -20.94
C ASN A 51 -6.24 4.44 -22.43
N ARG A 52 -6.45 5.63 -23.03
CA ARG A 52 -6.85 5.76 -24.44
C ARG A 52 -5.88 5.13 -25.44
N ALA A 53 -4.61 5.00 -25.10
CA ALA A 53 -3.59 4.35 -25.93
C ALA A 53 -3.63 2.81 -25.86
N MET A 54 -4.06 2.28 -24.71
CA MET A 54 -4.13 0.84 -24.45
C MET A 54 -5.46 0.21 -24.91
N VAL A 55 -6.51 1.02 -25.12
CA VAL A 55 -7.80 0.53 -25.61
C VAL A 55 -7.65 0.11 -27.06
N LYS A 56 -7.97 -1.17 -27.36
CA LYS A 56 -7.95 -1.71 -28.71
C LYS A 56 -9.17 -1.23 -29.49
N ALA A 57 -8.98 -0.25 -30.36
CA ALA A 57 -9.99 0.25 -31.27
C ALA A 57 -9.34 0.87 -32.52
N SER A 58 -10.15 1.11 -33.56
CA SER A 58 -9.66 1.80 -34.76
C SER A 58 -9.19 3.20 -34.43
N GLY A 59 -7.97 3.56 -34.85
CA GLY A 59 -7.45 4.92 -34.79
C GLY A 59 -8.06 5.88 -35.80
N LYS A 60 -8.91 5.35 -36.74
CA LYS A 60 -9.56 6.15 -37.78
C LYS A 60 -10.53 7.15 -37.16
N LYS A 61 -10.53 8.38 -37.68
CA LYS A 61 -11.50 9.42 -37.32
C LYS A 61 -12.94 8.92 -37.59
N PRO A 62 -13.87 8.95 -36.62
CA PRO A 62 -15.22 8.37 -36.77
C PRO A 62 -16.02 8.96 -37.90
N PHE A 63 -15.91 10.26 -38.12
CA PHE A 63 -16.60 11.02 -39.16
C PHE A 63 -15.85 12.30 -39.50
N LYS A 64 -16.20 12.97 -40.63
CA LYS A 64 -15.59 14.21 -41.05
C LYS A 64 -15.80 15.38 -40.07
N GLN A 65 -14.90 16.33 -40.08
CA GLN A 65 -14.79 17.42 -39.08
C GLN A 65 -16.02 18.35 -39.05
N LYS A 66 -16.70 18.56 -40.18
CA LYS A 66 -17.84 19.46 -40.34
C LYS A 66 -18.93 18.79 -41.20
N GLY A 67 -20.16 19.27 -41.10
CA GLY A 67 -21.27 18.84 -41.97
C GLY A 67 -21.98 17.55 -41.54
N THR A 68 -21.80 17.10 -40.27
CA THR A 68 -22.48 15.90 -39.75
C THR A 68 -23.54 16.19 -38.67
N GLY A 69 -23.62 17.45 -38.22
CA GLY A 69 -24.51 17.81 -37.11
C GLY A 69 -24.10 17.24 -35.73
N ASN A 70 -23.06 16.41 -35.66
CA ASN A 70 -22.57 15.78 -34.43
C ASN A 70 -21.39 16.56 -33.83
N ALA A 71 -21.18 16.40 -32.54
CA ALA A 71 -20.00 16.92 -31.87
C ALA A 71 -18.72 16.36 -32.51
N ARG A 72 -17.70 17.20 -32.64
CA ARG A 72 -16.43 16.81 -33.25
C ARG A 72 -15.75 15.68 -32.47
N ALA A 73 -15.26 14.64 -33.16
CA ALA A 73 -14.57 13.52 -32.55
C ALA A 73 -13.29 13.16 -33.32
N GLY A 74 -12.19 12.97 -32.61
CA GLY A 74 -10.90 12.57 -33.20
C GLY A 74 -10.72 11.05 -33.21
N THR A 75 -11.11 10.37 -32.15
CA THR A 75 -10.96 8.91 -31.99
C THR A 75 -12.05 8.33 -31.11
N ARG A 76 -12.39 7.07 -31.36
CA ARG A 76 -13.31 6.30 -30.49
C ARG A 76 -12.73 5.87 -29.16
N THR A 77 -11.41 5.91 -29.00
CA THR A 77 -10.74 5.59 -27.71
C THR A 77 -10.80 6.73 -26.71
N SER A 78 -11.35 7.89 -27.10
CA SER A 78 -11.50 9.05 -26.22
C SER A 78 -12.32 8.70 -24.96
N PRO A 79 -11.96 9.18 -23.78
CA PRO A 79 -12.67 8.85 -22.52
C PRO A 79 -14.11 9.36 -22.46
N ILE A 80 -14.50 10.29 -23.32
CA ILE A 80 -15.88 10.78 -23.43
C ILE A 80 -16.81 9.81 -24.15
N TRP A 81 -16.25 8.79 -24.81
CA TRP A 81 -17.04 7.78 -25.54
C TRP A 81 -17.27 6.54 -24.68
N ARG A 82 -18.41 5.87 -24.84
CA ARG A 82 -18.64 4.54 -24.29
C ARG A 82 -17.59 3.57 -24.82
N GLY A 83 -16.92 2.85 -23.91
CA GLY A 83 -15.82 1.95 -24.28
C GLY A 83 -14.48 2.69 -24.53
N GLY A 84 -14.41 4.00 -24.32
CA GLY A 84 -13.16 4.75 -24.33
C GLY A 84 -12.24 4.45 -23.15
N GLY A 85 -11.02 4.99 -23.20
CA GLY A 85 -10.03 4.81 -22.13
C GLY A 85 -10.39 5.54 -20.85
N VAL A 86 -9.86 5.08 -19.74
CA VAL A 86 -9.98 5.73 -18.42
C VAL A 86 -8.87 6.75 -18.23
N ILE A 87 -9.22 7.97 -17.78
CA ILE A 87 -8.25 9.00 -17.41
C ILE A 87 -7.92 8.86 -15.94
N PHE A 88 -6.62 8.91 -15.59
CA PHE A 88 -6.14 8.83 -14.20
C PHE A 88 -6.66 7.62 -13.42
N GLY A 89 -6.98 6.53 -14.10
CA GLY A 89 -7.33 5.29 -13.45
C GLY A 89 -6.13 4.64 -12.75
N PRO A 90 -6.35 3.62 -11.90
CA PRO A 90 -5.29 2.91 -11.24
C PRO A 90 -4.35 2.27 -12.27
N SER A 91 -3.06 2.34 -12.00
CA SER A 91 -2.00 1.63 -12.72
C SER A 91 -1.19 0.79 -11.74
N PRO A 92 -0.63 -0.34 -12.17
CA PRO A 92 0.21 -1.16 -11.32
C PRO A 92 1.34 -0.33 -10.72
N LYS A 93 1.47 -0.36 -9.40
CA LYS A 93 2.55 0.32 -8.69
C LYS A 93 2.89 -0.37 -7.38
N ASP A 94 4.14 -0.26 -6.97
CA ASP A 94 4.56 -0.63 -5.64
C ASP A 94 4.07 0.41 -4.61
N TRP A 95 3.40 -0.06 -3.57
CA TRP A 95 2.89 0.76 -2.46
C TRP A 95 3.85 0.78 -1.28
N SER A 96 4.94 0.00 -1.35
CA SER A 96 5.91 -0.06 -0.25
C SER A 96 6.61 1.28 -0.05
N PHE A 97 6.91 1.59 1.19
CA PHE A 97 7.74 2.71 1.58
C PHE A 97 8.70 2.28 2.69
N SER A 98 9.76 3.03 2.90
CA SER A 98 10.75 2.72 3.92
C SER A 98 10.43 3.45 5.24
N VAL A 99 10.66 2.77 6.36
CA VAL A 99 10.59 3.37 7.71
C VAL A 99 11.95 3.26 8.36
N PRO A 100 12.46 4.34 9.01
CA PRO A 100 13.75 4.34 9.70
C PRO A 100 13.86 3.21 10.73
N LYS A 101 15.04 2.59 10.84
CA LYS A 101 15.29 1.49 11.78
C LYS A 101 14.99 1.87 13.23
N LYS A 102 15.28 3.13 13.62
CA LYS A 102 15.00 3.65 14.97
C LYS A 102 13.50 3.62 15.29
N ILE A 103 12.63 4.01 14.32
CA ILE A 103 11.17 4.00 14.52
C ILE A 103 10.65 2.56 14.62
N LYS A 104 11.18 1.63 13.81
CA LYS A 104 10.81 0.20 13.89
C LYS A 104 11.15 -0.39 15.25
N LYS A 105 12.38 -0.12 15.76
CA LYS A 105 12.81 -0.56 17.09
C LYS A 105 11.95 0.03 18.20
N LEU A 106 11.64 1.35 18.13
CA LEU A 106 10.77 2.01 19.09
C LEU A 106 9.37 1.40 19.11
N ALA A 107 8.76 1.20 17.95
CA ALA A 107 7.42 0.60 17.84
C ALA A 107 7.38 -0.83 18.38
N LEU A 108 8.43 -1.64 18.14
CA LEU A 108 8.55 -2.99 18.68
C LEU A 108 8.61 -2.98 20.22
N ASN A 109 9.47 -2.14 20.79
CA ASN A 109 9.59 -2.00 22.24
C ASN A 109 8.26 -1.56 22.87
N LEU A 110 7.57 -0.57 22.26
CA LEU A 110 6.26 -0.13 22.75
C LEU A 110 5.18 -1.22 22.63
N SER A 111 5.23 -2.04 21.60
CA SER A 111 4.33 -3.18 21.45
C SER A 111 4.54 -4.22 22.57
N LEU A 112 5.80 -4.51 22.91
CA LEU A 112 6.13 -5.44 24.01
C LEU A 112 5.69 -4.92 25.38
N ILE A 113 5.82 -3.60 25.63
CA ILE A 113 5.34 -2.98 26.86
C ILE A 113 3.82 -3.12 26.99
N HIS A 114 3.08 -2.98 25.89
CA HIS A 114 1.62 -3.07 25.88
C HIS A 114 1.13 -4.50 26.13
N ILE A 115 1.86 -5.52 25.65
CA ILE A 115 1.51 -6.94 25.85
C ILE A 115 1.75 -7.34 27.30
#